data_7dc140f8e9fc025d14d084c22f431a1d
#
_entry.id   7dc140f8e9fc025d14d084c22f431a1d
#
_cell.length_a   1.000
_cell.length_b   1.000
_cell.length_c   1.000
_cell.angle_alpha   90.00
_cell.angle_beta   90.00
_cell.angle_gamma   90.00
#
_symmetry.space_group_name_H-M   'P 1'
#
loop_
_entity.id
_entity.type
_entity.pdbx_description
1 polymer ?
#
loop_
_entity_poly.entity_id
_entity_poly.type
_entity_poly.pdbx_seq_one_letter_code
_entity_poly.pdbx_strand_id
1 'polypeptide(L)'
;FPTIDILEDGAVYARIGPDVFSPGNLAQARTFVLTDELSYTAGIHNLLAGFQFEYNKATNGFQQAGNGYYVYNSWDSFVNNEYPKAFAITHSNAADYSQFKAEMKTLQYSLYLQDQMNISENFKLTAGIRFEMPKYPSLKNNYNEDFARCDFGGVSYSTDQVPSAKISVSPRVG
;
A
#
# COMPACT_ATOMS: atom_id res chain seq x y z
N PHE A 1 -20.74 -17.17 -5.31
CA PHE A 1 -21.03 -18.19 -4.30
C PHE A 1 -20.67 -17.66 -2.93
N PRO A 2 -21.54 -17.76 -1.90
CA PRO A 2 -21.26 -17.28 -0.55
C PRO A 2 -20.25 -18.17 0.18
N THR A 3 -19.71 -17.66 1.29
CA THR A 3 -18.96 -18.46 2.28
C THR A 3 -19.94 -19.01 3.30
N ILE A 4 -19.83 -20.29 3.60
CA ILE A 4 -20.69 -20.98 4.58
C ILE A 4 -19.80 -21.71 5.57
N ASP A 5 -19.87 -21.34 6.83
CA ASP A 5 -19.23 -22.05 7.95
C ASP A 5 -20.26 -22.90 8.68
N ILE A 6 -19.93 -24.16 8.91
CA ILE A 6 -20.70 -25.11 9.68
C ILE A 6 -19.93 -25.41 10.94
N LEU A 7 -20.55 -25.23 12.09
CA LEU A 7 -19.93 -25.40 13.38
C LEU A 7 -20.16 -26.81 13.92
N GLU A 8 -19.22 -27.28 14.75
CA GLU A 8 -19.35 -28.40 15.68
C GLU A 8 -18.70 -27.97 16.97
N ASP A 9 -19.40 -28.10 18.08
CA ASP A 9 -18.98 -27.66 19.41
C ASP A 9 -18.50 -26.18 19.46
N GLY A 10 -19.10 -25.33 18.62
CA GLY A 10 -18.77 -23.90 18.57
C GLY A 10 -17.56 -23.54 17.72
N ALA A 11 -16.82 -24.51 17.19
CA ALA A 11 -15.69 -24.32 16.28
C ALA A 11 -16.12 -24.58 14.82
N VAL A 12 -15.39 -24.00 13.86
CA VAL A 12 -15.65 -24.27 12.44
C VAL A 12 -15.21 -25.70 12.12
N TYR A 13 -16.18 -26.56 11.86
CA TYR A 13 -15.99 -27.94 11.44
C TYR A 13 -15.78 -28.07 9.93
N ALA A 14 -16.59 -27.34 9.14
CA ALA A 14 -16.49 -27.35 7.70
C ALA A 14 -16.73 -25.96 7.14
N ARG A 15 -16.03 -25.65 6.05
CA ARG A 15 -16.26 -24.43 5.25
C ARG A 15 -16.57 -24.81 3.81
N ILE A 16 -17.63 -24.20 3.27
CA ILE A 16 -18.06 -24.34 1.88
C ILE A 16 -17.94 -22.96 1.23
N GLY A 17 -17.29 -22.89 0.06
CA GLY A 17 -17.07 -21.65 -0.67
C GLY A 17 -15.72 -21.00 -0.40
N PRO A 18 -15.48 -19.79 -0.92
CA PRO A 18 -14.24 -19.06 -0.75
C PRO A 18 -14.06 -18.59 0.71
N ASP A 19 -12.85 -18.21 1.08
CA ASP A 19 -12.62 -17.50 2.34
C ASP A 19 -13.38 -16.17 2.37
N VAL A 20 -13.89 -15.79 3.55
CA VAL A 20 -14.73 -14.60 3.74
C VAL A 20 -14.02 -13.27 3.39
N PHE A 21 -12.69 -13.26 3.41
CA PHE A 21 -11.86 -12.09 3.08
C PHE A 21 -11.39 -12.06 1.61
N SER A 22 -11.48 -13.18 0.88
CA SER A 22 -10.95 -13.29 -0.48
C SER A 22 -11.83 -12.61 -1.55
N PRO A 23 -13.16 -12.70 -1.51
CA PRO A 23 -14.01 -12.01 -2.47
C PRO A 23 -13.82 -10.49 -2.37
N GLY A 24 -13.52 -9.86 -3.49
CA GLY A 24 -13.31 -8.40 -3.54
C GLY A 24 -11.97 -7.91 -3.01
N ASN A 25 -11.06 -8.79 -2.58
CA ASN A 25 -9.71 -8.41 -2.22
C ASN A 25 -8.87 -8.20 -3.48
N LEU A 26 -8.41 -6.97 -3.68
CA LEU A 26 -7.62 -6.55 -4.83
C LEU A 26 -6.40 -5.77 -4.37
N ALA A 27 -5.21 -6.18 -4.79
CA ALA A 27 -4.00 -5.40 -4.66
C ALA A 27 -3.29 -5.36 -6.02
N GLN A 28 -3.26 -4.20 -6.64
CA GLN A 28 -2.58 -3.97 -7.90
C GLN A 28 -1.55 -2.85 -7.74
N ALA A 29 -0.34 -3.09 -8.22
CA ALA A 29 0.69 -2.07 -8.29
C ALA A 29 1.22 -1.98 -9.72
N ARG A 30 1.43 -0.76 -10.20
CA ARG A 30 2.12 -0.47 -11.46
C ARG A 30 3.23 0.51 -11.17
N THR A 31 4.44 0.13 -11.55
CA THR A 31 5.63 0.95 -11.36
C THR A 31 6.25 1.22 -12.72
N PHE A 32 6.59 2.47 -12.96
CA PHE A 32 7.44 2.89 -14.07
C PHE A 32 8.66 3.57 -13.48
N VAL A 33 9.85 3.13 -13.89
CA VAL A 33 11.13 3.71 -13.45
C VAL A 33 11.92 4.13 -14.67
N LEU A 34 12.40 5.37 -14.66
CA LEU A 34 13.37 5.90 -15.60
C LEU A 34 14.64 6.25 -14.82
N THR A 35 15.76 5.67 -15.22
CA THR A 35 17.07 5.96 -14.63
C THR A 35 18.04 6.34 -15.74
N ASP A 36 18.79 7.40 -15.50
CA ASP A 36 19.89 7.82 -16.36
C ASP A 36 21.15 8.04 -15.50
N GLU A 37 22.27 7.48 -15.93
CA GLU A 37 23.53 7.50 -15.20
C GLU A 37 24.67 7.90 -16.11
N LEU A 38 25.49 8.80 -15.64
CA LEU A 38 26.72 9.22 -16.26
C LEU A 38 27.91 8.85 -15.38
N SER A 39 28.85 8.08 -15.90
CA SER A 39 30.10 7.77 -15.23
C SER A 39 31.29 8.43 -15.94
N TYR A 40 32.23 8.92 -15.15
CA TYR A 40 33.43 9.55 -15.64
C TYR A 40 34.65 9.19 -14.78
N THR A 41 35.71 8.69 -15.40
CA THR A 41 36.94 8.29 -14.71
C THR A 41 38.04 9.27 -15.05
N ALA A 42 38.68 9.85 -14.00
CA ALA A 42 39.81 10.77 -14.12
C ALA A 42 40.84 10.57 -12.98
N GLY A 43 41.99 10.05 -13.32
CA GLY A 43 43.04 9.77 -12.34
C GLY A 43 42.57 8.76 -11.27
N ILE A 44 42.53 9.15 -10.01
CA ILE A 44 42.09 8.31 -8.90
C ILE A 44 40.56 8.30 -8.75
N HIS A 45 39.83 9.20 -9.43
CA HIS A 45 38.40 9.44 -9.26
C HIS A 45 37.55 8.61 -10.24
N ASN A 46 36.53 7.96 -9.74
CA ASN A 46 35.45 7.35 -10.53
C ASN A 46 34.16 8.02 -10.11
N LEU A 47 33.77 9.03 -10.86
CA LEU A 47 32.55 9.82 -10.62
C LEU A 47 31.35 9.12 -11.23
N LEU A 48 30.26 9.09 -10.49
CA LEU A 48 28.93 8.64 -10.94
C LEU A 48 27.93 9.73 -10.59
N ALA A 49 27.23 10.25 -11.59
CA ALA A 49 26.08 11.13 -11.41
C ALA A 49 24.85 10.48 -12.03
N GLY A 50 23.72 10.55 -11.36
CA GLY A 50 22.51 9.94 -11.88
C GLY A 50 21.23 10.66 -11.47
N PHE A 51 20.22 10.43 -12.28
CA PHE A 51 18.84 10.84 -12.06
C PHE A 51 17.96 9.61 -12.10
N GLN A 52 16.98 9.55 -11.20
CA GLN A 52 15.92 8.53 -11.22
C GLN A 52 14.58 9.19 -11.04
N PHE A 53 13.65 8.83 -11.92
CA PHE A 53 12.24 9.14 -11.80
C PHE A 53 11.46 7.85 -11.62
N GLU A 54 10.59 7.82 -10.61
CA GLU A 54 9.72 6.69 -10.36
C GLU A 54 8.26 7.15 -10.27
N TYR A 55 7.39 6.47 -11.00
CA TYR A 55 5.94 6.61 -10.92
C TYR A 55 5.35 5.30 -10.41
N ASN A 56 4.62 5.36 -9.29
CA ASN A 56 3.86 4.24 -8.77
C ASN A 56 2.37 4.56 -8.77
N LYS A 57 1.58 3.59 -9.23
CA LYS A 57 0.14 3.57 -9.06
C LYS A 57 -0.23 2.30 -8.30
N ALA A 58 -0.80 2.44 -7.11
CA ALA A 58 -1.38 1.36 -6.33
C ALA A 58 -2.91 1.47 -6.38
N THR A 59 -3.58 0.33 -6.60
CA THR A 59 -5.03 0.21 -6.49
C THR A 59 -5.33 -0.91 -5.50
N ASN A 60 -6.06 -0.59 -4.45
CA ASN A 60 -6.45 -1.54 -3.41
C ASN A 60 -7.97 -1.58 -3.28
N GLY A 61 -8.53 -2.78 -3.26
CA GLY A 61 -9.94 -3.04 -2.98
C GLY A 61 -10.05 -4.08 -1.90
N PHE A 62 -10.97 -3.90 -0.96
CA PHE A 62 -11.28 -4.87 0.08
C PHE A 62 -12.77 -4.86 0.37
N GLN A 63 -13.38 -6.03 0.35
CA GLN A 63 -14.80 -6.19 0.64
C GLN A 63 -15.03 -7.52 1.35
N GLN A 64 -14.86 -7.56 2.66
CA GLN A 64 -15.12 -8.73 3.47
C GLN A 64 -16.59 -9.14 3.33
N ALA A 65 -16.86 -10.44 3.21
CA ALA A 65 -18.21 -11.00 3.06
C ALA A 65 -19.03 -10.41 1.87
N GLY A 66 -18.36 -9.92 0.82
CA GLY A 66 -19.04 -9.30 -0.32
C GLY A 66 -19.99 -10.23 -1.08
N ASN A 67 -19.77 -11.56 -1.01
CA ASN A 67 -20.63 -12.58 -1.61
C ASN A 67 -21.63 -13.20 -0.60
N GLY A 68 -21.69 -12.67 0.61
CA GLY A 68 -22.47 -13.22 1.72
C GLY A 68 -21.67 -14.25 2.53
N TYR A 69 -21.89 -14.23 3.83
CA TYR A 69 -21.29 -15.14 4.80
C TYR A 69 -22.38 -15.69 5.70
N TYR A 70 -22.48 -17.01 5.77
CA TYR A 70 -23.46 -17.73 6.56
C TYR A 70 -22.75 -18.60 7.59
N VAL A 71 -23.28 -18.67 8.80
CA VAL A 71 -22.78 -19.56 9.86
C VAL A 71 -23.94 -20.43 10.34
N TYR A 72 -23.77 -21.73 10.29
CA TYR A 72 -24.73 -22.71 10.81
C TYR A 72 -24.20 -23.39 12.06
N ASN A 73 -25.09 -23.68 13.02
CA ASN A 73 -24.72 -24.30 14.29
C ASN A 73 -24.24 -25.76 14.17
N SER A 74 -24.72 -26.47 13.15
CA SER A 74 -24.38 -27.86 12.90
C SER A 74 -24.57 -28.22 11.43
N TRP A 75 -24.06 -29.38 11.04
CA TRP A 75 -24.34 -29.98 9.73
C TRP A 75 -25.82 -30.21 9.48
N ASP A 76 -26.53 -30.70 10.51
CA ASP A 76 -27.96 -30.94 10.41
C ASP A 76 -28.77 -29.67 10.15
N SER A 77 -28.44 -28.59 10.83
CA SER A 77 -29.09 -27.30 10.62
C SER A 77 -28.85 -26.75 9.19
N PHE A 78 -27.69 -26.99 8.62
CA PHE A 78 -27.37 -26.63 7.25
C PHE A 78 -28.20 -27.50 6.24
N VAL A 79 -28.20 -28.83 6.39
CA VAL A 79 -28.87 -29.76 5.48
C VAL A 79 -30.39 -29.59 5.51
N ASN A 80 -30.93 -29.34 6.71
CA ASN A 80 -32.39 -29.13 6.89
C ASN A 80 -32.84 -27.71 6.51
N ASN A 81 -31.89 -26.86 5.99
CA ASN A 81 -32.21 -25.50 5.57
C ASN A 81 -32.83 -24.65 6.68
N GLU A 82 -32.32 -24.81 7.91
CA GLU A 82 -32.71 -24.00 9.05
C GLU A 82 -32.15 -22.57 8.93
N TYR A 83 -32.64 -21.67 9.77
CA TYR A 83 -32.07 -20.32 9.82
C TYR A 83 -30.60 -20.37 10.27
N PRO A 84 -29.68 -19.65 9.59
CA PRO A 84 -28.30 -19.59 10.02
C PRO A 84 -28.17 -18.89 11.37
N LYS A 85 -27.20 -19.31 12.16
CA LYS A 85 -26.82 -18.67 13.42
C LYS A 85 -26.41 -17.21 13.21
N ALA A 86 -25.73 -16.94 12.10
CA ALA A 86 -25.30 -15.61 11.72
C ALA A 86 -25.30 -15.47 10.18
N PHE A 87 -25.58 -14.26 9.74
CA PHE A 87 -25.46 -13.83 8.35
C PHE A 87 -24.76 -12.49 8.30
N ALA A 88 -23.83 -12.33 7.38
CA ALA A 88 -23.19 -11.06 7.09
C ALA A 88 -23.07 -10.85 5.58
N ILE A 89 -23.28 -9.63 5.14
CA ILE A 89 -22.99 -9.17 3.79
C ILE A 89 -22.51 -7.73 3.84
N THR A 90 -21.53 -7.40 3.04
CA THR A 90 -21.08 -6.03 2.84
C THR A 90 -21.28 -5.61 1.40
N HIS A 91 -21.65 -4.37 1.21
CA HIS A 91 -21.78 -3.74 -0.10
C HIS A 91 -21.27 -2.30 -0.04
N SER A 92 -20.91 -1.75 -1.18
CA SER A 92 -20.56 -0.33 -1.25
C SER A 92 -21.83 0.54 -1.21
N ASN A 93 -21.66 1.82 -0.84
CA ASN A 93 -22.72 2.82 -0.88
C ASN A 93 -22.88 3.45 -2.28
N ALA A 94 -22.19 2.93 -3.31
CA ALA A 94 -22.41 3.35 -4.68
C ALA A 94 -23.80 2.93 -5.18
N ALA A 95 -24.42 3.73 -6.05
CA ALA A 95 -25.76 3.46 -6.57
C ALA A 95 -25.86 2.14 -7.36
N ASP A 96 -24.75 1.70 -7.96
CA ASP A 96 -24.61 0.44 -8.69
C ASP A 96 -23.98 -0.68 -7.85
N TYR A 97 -23.78 -0.44 -6.55
CA TYR A 97 -23.08 -1.35 -5.62
C TYR A 97 -21.68 -1.76 -6.05
N SER A 98 -21.05 -1.05 -6.97
CA SER A 98 -19.68 -1.33 -7.40
C SER A 98 -18.70 -1.21 -6.24
N GLN A 99 -17.75 -2.13 -6.18
CA GLN A 99 -16.75 -2.16 -5.12
C GLN A 99 -15.91 -0.90 -5.11
N PHE A 100 -15.78 -0.27 -3.94
CA PHE A 100 -14.84 0.83 -3.74
C PHE A 100 -13.40 0.34 -3.90
N LYS A 101 -12.60 1.11 -4.65
CA LYS A 101 -11.17 0.87 -4.84
C LYS A 101 -10.41 2.13 -4.50
N ALA A 102 -9.52 2.02 -3.51
CA ALA A 102 -8.62 3.10 -3.19
C ALA A 102 -7.49 3.17 -4.23
N GLU A 103 -7.28 4.32 -4.82
CA GLU A 103 -6.16 4.57 -5.73
C GLU A 103 -5.18 5.57 -5.11
N MET A 104 -3.90 5.20 -5.12
CA MET A 104 -2.81 6.08 -4.72
C MET A 104 -1.79 6.15 -5.85
N LYS A 105 -1.36 7.37 -6.16
CA LYS A 105 -0.27 7.63 -7.10
C LYS A 105 0.85 8.34 -6.36
N THR A 106 2.07 7.88 -6.58
CA THR A 106 3.27 8.54 -6.06
C THR A 106 4.25 8.79 -7.18
N LEU A 107 4.91 9.93 -7.11
CA LEU A 107 6.04 10.28 -7.96
C LEU A 107 7.25 10.43 -7.05
N GLN A 108 8.38 9.90 -7.45
CA GLN A 108 9.64 10.11 -6.74
C GLN A 108 10.70 10.58 -7.72
N TYR A 109 11.35 11.67 -7.37
CA TYR A 109 12.48 12.22 -8.11
C TYR A 109 13.73 12.05 -7.26
N SER A 110 14.80 11.55 -7.84
CA SER A 110 16.07 11.36 -7.16
C SER A 110 17.21 11.89 -8.03
N LEU A 111 18.13 12.59 -7.40
CA LEU A 111 19.42 12.99 -7.97
C LEU A 111 20.53 12.48 -7.07
N TYR A 112 21.59 11.94 -7.62
CA TYR A 112 22.71 11.47 -6.84
C TYR A 112 24.05 11.73 -7.53
N LEU A 113 25.05 11.92 -6.70
CA LEU A 113 26.44 12.07 -7.09
C LEU A 113 27.29 11.22 -6.15
N GLN A 114 28.21 10.45 -6.71
CA GLN A 114 29.15 9.64 -5.97
C GLN A 114 30.55 9.76 -6.59
N ASP A 115 31.56 9.78 -5.75
CA ASP A 115 32.95 9.63 -6.15
C ASP A 115 33.54 8.42 -5.43
N GLN A 116 34.10 7.50 -6.18
CA GLN A 116 34.90 6.41 -5.66
C GLN A 116 36.40 6.72 -6.00
N MET A 117 37.15 7.04 -4.98
CA MET A 117 38.55 7.39 -5.09
C MET A 117 39.44 6.17 -4.81
N ASN A 118 40.31 5.81 -5.75
CA ASN A 118 41.33 4.79 -5.57
C ASN A 118 42.59 5.46 -5.05
N ILE A 119 42.69 5.70 -3.75
CA ILE A 119 43.74 6.47 -3.11
C ILE A 119 45.07 5.70 -3.12
N SER A 120 45.01 4.38 -2.94
CA SER A 120 46.17 3.48 -3.08
C SER A 120 45.70 2.10 -3.55
N GLU A 121 46.61 1.17 -3.81
CA GLU A 121 46.29 -0.22 -4.19
C GLU A 121 45.40 -0.93 -3.16
N ASN A 122 45.53 -0.55 -1.88
CA ASN A 122 44.80 -1.21 -0.77
C ASN A 122 43.74 -0.31 -0.12
N PHE A 123 43.58 0.95 -0.59
CA PHE A 123 42.66 1.88 0.03
C PHE A 123 41.78 2.59 -1.01
N LYS A 124 40.50 2.35 -0.91
CA LYS A 124 39.46 3.03 -1.68
C LYS A 124 38.52 3.79 -0.74
N LEU A 125 38.16 4.99 -1.13
CA LEU A 125 37.21 5.82 -0.40
C LEU A 125 36.03 6.12 -1.34
N THR A 126 34.82 5.87 -0.88
CA THR A 126 33.58 6.24 -1.59
C THR A 126 32.88 7.35 -0.81
N ALA A 127 32.59 8.46 -1.46
CA ALA A 127 31.77 9.54 -0.91
C ALA A 127 30.63 9.84 -1.89
N GLY A 128 29.43 10.03 -1.38
CA GLY A 128 28.26 10.30 -2.21
C GLY A 128 27.17 11.05 -1.47
N ILE A 129 26.27 11.62 -2.24
CA ILE A 129 25.07 12.30 -1.75
C ILE A 129 23.89 11.99 -2.67
N ARG A 130 22.71 11.76 -2.07
CA ARG A 130 21.47 11.54 -2.79
C ARG A 130 20.41 12.49 -2.26
N PHE A 131 19.68 13.09 -3.19
CA PHE A 131 18.51 13.94 -2.94
C PHE A 131 17.28 13.22 -3.45
N GLU A 132 16.24 13.14 -2.65
CA GLU A 132 14.99 12.50 -2.99
C GLU A 132 13.80 13.41 -2.67
N MET A 133 12.85 13.48 -3.59
CA MET A 133 11.64 14.28 -3.43
C MET A 133 10.41 13.48 -3.84
N PRO A 134 9.64 12.97 -2.87
CA PRO A 134 8.35 12.33 -3.14
C PRO A 134 7.27 13.38 -3.41
N LYS A 135 6.32 13.05 -4.31
CA LYS A 135 5.08 13.79 -4.57
C LYS A 135 3.88 12.87 -4.62
N TYR A 136 2.74 13.36 -4.18
CA TYR A 136 1.48 12.61 -4.12
C TYR A 136 0.36 13.33 -4.91
N PRO A 137 0.36 13.25 -6.27
CA PRO A 137 -0.46 14.13 -7.12
C PRO A 137 -1.95 13.84 -7.10
N SER A 138 -2.40 12.74 -6.54
CA SER A 138 -3.80 12.32 -6.61
C SER A 138 -4.32 11.59 -5.38
N LEU A 139 -3.82 11.91 -4.20
CA LEU A 139 -4.49 11.50 -2.97
C LEU A 139 -5.76 12.35 -2.85
N LYS A 140 -6.90 11.76 -3.24
CA LYS A 140 -8.21 12.27 -2.85
C LYS A 140 -8.50 11.75 -1.46
N ASN A 141 -8.11 12.49 -0.47
CA ASN A 141 -8.49 12.19 0.89
C ASN A 141 -9.89 12.75 1.14
N ASN A 142 -10.80 11.91 1.60
CA ASN A 142 -12.09 12.37 2.06
C ASN A 142 -11.92 13.06 3.42
N TYR A 143 -12.42 14.28 3.53
CA TYR A 143 -12.50 14.96 4.81
C TYR A 143 -13.43 14.18 5.75
N ASN A 144 -12.92 13.82 6.92
CA ASN A 144 -13.68 13.19 7.98
C ASN A 144 -13.89 14.20 9.12
N GLU A 145 -15.12 14.70 9.24
CA GLU A 145 -15.48 15.73 10.21
C GLU A 145 -15.38 15.22 11.66
N ASP A 146 -15.76 13.97 11.90
CA ASP A 146 -15.70 13.40 13.25
C ASP A 146 -14.25 13.23 13.72
N PHE A 147 -13.36 12.82 12.81
CA PHE A 147 -11.92 12.77 13.09
C PHE A 147 -11.35 14.17 13.37
N ALA A 148 -11.75 15.17 12.58
CA ALA A 148 -11.26 16.54 12.76
C ALA A 148 -11.73 17.20 14.06
N ARG A 149 -12.82 16.70 14.68
CA ARG A 149 -13.32 17.15 15.98
C ARG A 149 -12.61 16.50 17.17
N CYS A 150 -11.81 15.45 16.95
CA CYS A 150 -11.09 14.80 18.02
C CYS A 150 -10.03 15.74 18.61
N ASP A 151 -9.91 15.75 19.94
CA ASP A 151 -8.83 16.45 20.63
C ASP A 151 -7.56 15.60 20.66
N PHE A 152 -6.52 16.08 20.02
CA PHE A 152 -5.19 15.46 19.98
C PHE A 152 -4.19 16.29 20.81
N GLY A 153 -4.59 16.74 21.99
CA GLY A 153 -3.73 17.55 22.86
C GLY A 153 -3.54 18.98 22.35
N GLY A 154 -4.59 19.58 21.77
CA GLY A 154 -4.56 20.94 21.21
C GLY A 154 -4.02 21.01 19.78
N VAL A 155 -3.71 19.87 19.15
CA VAL A 155 -3.30 19.81 17.73
C VAL A 155 -4.48 19.39 16.89
N SER A 156 -4.76 20.13 15.81
CA SER A 156 -5.78 19.78 14.82
C SER A 156 -5.17 19.01 13.65
N TYR A 157 -5.79 17.90 13.30
CA TYR A 157 -5.46 17.12 12.11
C TYR A 157 -6.65 17.06 11.16
N SER A 158 -6.36 16.98 9.86
CA SER A 158 -7.38 16.83 8.83
C SER A 158 -7.01 15.67 7.90
N THR A 159 -8.01 14.86 7.54
CA THR A 159 -7.82 13.70 6.67
C THR A 159 -7.71 14.06 5.20
N ASP A 160 -8.01 15.30 4.81
CA ASP A 160 -7.88 15.80 3.44
C ASP A 160 -6.51 16.40 3.12
N GLN A 161 -5.63 16.49 4.12
CA GLN A 161 -4.28 17.01 3.94
C GLN A 161 -3.34 15.92 3.42
N VAL A 162 -2.60 16.27 2.36
CA VAL A 162 -1.54 15.43 1.79
C VAL A 162 -0.19 15.97 2.25
N PRO A 163 0.76 15.10 2.63
CA PRO A 163 2.09 15.53 2.98
C PRO A 163 2.71 16.40 1.88
N SER A 164 3.28 17.53 2.25
CA SER A 164 4.02 18.38 1.32
C SER A 164 5.28 17.66 0.82
N ALA A 165 5.63 17.87 -0.44
CA ALA A 165 6.89 17.38 -0.98
C ALA A 165 8.06 18.01 -0.20
N LYS A 166 8.91 17.18 0.40
CA LYS A 166 10.14 17.59 1.09
C LYS A 166 11.32 16.88 0.46
N ILE A 167 12.41 17.58 0.30
CA ILE A 167 13.66 16.99 -0.16
C ILE A 167 14.34 16.30 1.02
N SER A 168 14.59 15.01 0.88
CA SER A 168 15.43 14.22 1.77
C SER A 168 16.85 14.21 1.23
N VAL A 169 17.84 14.33 2.13
CA VAL A 169 19.26 14.31 1.79
C VAL A 169 19.90 13.12 2.48
N SER A 170 20.56 12.26 1.72
CA SER A 170 21.18 11.02 2.19
C SER A 170 22.66 11.01 1.81
N PRO A 171 23.59 11.40 2.72
CA PRO A 171 25.00 11.25 2.52
C PRO A 171 25.44 9.79 2.68
N ARG A 172 26.49 9.40 1.96
CA ARG A 172 27.13 8.08 2.03
C ARG A 172 28.63 8.22 2.08
N VAL A 173 29.28 7.47 2.97
CA VAL A 173 30.74 7.31 3.05
C VAL A 173 31.04 5.82 3.24
N GLY A 174 32.00 5.31 2.53
CA GLY A 174 32.43 3.91 2.61
C GLY A 174 33.89 3.72 2.15
#